data_df7abbcc45d29ac5589154531ad2019f
#
_entry.id   df7abbcc45d29ac5589154531ad2019f
#
_cell.length_a   1.000
_cell.length_b   1.000
_cell.length_c   1.000
_cell.angle_alpha   90.00
_cell.angle_beta   90.00
_cell.angle_gamma   90.00
#
_symmetry.space_group_name_H-M   'P 1'
#
loop_
_entity.id
_entity.type
_entity.pdbx_description
1 polymer ?
#
loop_
_entity_poly.entity_id
_entity_poly.type
_entity_poly.pdbx_seq_one_letter_code
_entity_poly.pdbx_strand_id
1 'polypeptide(L)'
;MKFEKTMGFYDSNRMGDILFIFHKNHKKYLNDELSKYNMSLIHALCIIMIHESDELNQKDLSDGLHLTKSAITKAVKKLEDEGWILRERSIEDKRHFILKLTDKGNDFIPIMNDINKKWESEMGLYELDSNFMQIFNELTNRAINLNLKKEMKKD
;
A
#
# COMPACT_ATOMS: atom_id res chain seq x y z
N MET A 1 16.09 -20.45 17.61
CA MET A 1 15.12 -19.51 17.00
C MET A 1 14.59 -20.13 15.70
N LYS A 2 13.27 -20.22 15.52
CA LYS A 2 12.64 -20.97 14.40
C LYS A 2 12.79 -20.35 13.00
N PHE A 3 13.54 -19.26 12.85
CA PHE A 3 13.67 -18.53 11.59
C PHE A 3 14.67 -19.16 10.59
N GLU A 4 15.66 -19.89 11.06
CA GLU A 4 16.72 -20.47 10.22
C GLU A 4 16.27 -21.61 9.30
N LYS A 5 15.16 -22.28 9.60
CA LYS A 5 14.70 -23.45 8.83
C LYS A 5 13.84 -23.13 7.60
N THR A 6 13.31 -21.91 7.46
CA THR A 6 12.31 -21.62 6.42
C THR A 6 12.88 -20.85 5.22
N MET A 7 14.11 -20.33 5.27
CA MET A 7 14.67 -19.49 4.22
C MET A 7 16.20 -19.69 4.09
N GLY A 8 16.61 -20.83 3.55
CA GLY A 8 18.01 -21.20 3.32
C GLY A 8 18.82 -20.26 2.40
N PHE A 9 18.24 -19.13 1.96
CA PHE A 9 18.89 -18.08 1.17
C PHE A 9 18.90 -16.70 1.84
N TYR A 10 18.34 -16.58 3.07
CA TYR A 10 18.34 -15.32 3.81
C TYR A 10 19.73 -15.03 4.40
N ASP A 11 20.27 -13.88 4.06
CA ASP A 11 21.50 -13.33 4.63
C ASP A 11 21.18 -11.98 5.30
N SER A 12 21.33 -11.93 6.63
CA SER A 12 21.09 -10.73 7.44
C SER A 12 22.05 -9.56 7.15
N ASN A 13 23.10 -9.78 6.37
CA ASN A 13 24.04 -8.75 5.95
C ASN A 13 23.69 -8.15 4.58
N ARG A 14 22.66 -8.71 3.89
CA ARG A 14 22.20 -8.20 2.59
C ARG A 14 20.91 -7.42 2.74
N MET A 15 20.96 -6.13 2.42
CA MET A 15 19.82 -5.22 2.48
C MET A 15 18.60 -5.77 1.71
N GLY A 16 18.81 -6.33 0.52
CA GLY A 16 17.71 -6.89 -0.28
C GLY A 16 16.97 -8.03 0.41
N ASP A 17 17.69 -8.91 1.10
CA ASP A 17 17.09 -10.02 1.84
C ASP A 17 16.31 -9.49 3.06
N ILE A 18 16.88 -8.52 3.78
CA ILE A 18 16.23 -7.87 4.92
C ILE A 18 14.90 -7.23 4.46
N LEU A 19 14.93 -6.42 3.41
CA LEU A 19 13.75 -5.76 2.87
C LEU A 19 12.69 -6.76 2.39
N PHE A 20 13.10 -7.82 1.71
CA PHE A 20 12.17 -8.87 1.25
C PHE A 20 11.46 -9.55 2.42
N ILE A 21 12.21 -9.96 3.46
CA ILE A 21 11.65 -10.61 4.64
C ILE A 21 10.74 -9.65 5.42
N PHE A 22 11.20 -8.43 5.62
CA PHE A 22 10.43 -7.40 6.31
C PHE A 22 9.10 -7.14 5.59
N HIS A 23 9.15 -6.87 4.29
CA HIS A 23 7.94 -6.64 3.49
C HIS A 23 6.97 -7.83 3.50
N LYS A 24 7.50 -9.07 3.36
CA LYS A 24 6.69 -10.29 3.41
C LYS A 24 5.91 -10.41 4.73
N ASN A 25 6.58 -10.16 5.86
CA ASN A 25 5.95 -10.27 7.18
C ASN A 25 4.99 -9.11 7.44
N HIS A 26 5.32 -7.90 7.07
CA HIS A 26 4.43 -6.75 7.12
C HIS A 26 3.16 -6.99 6.31
N LYS A 27 3.29 -7.40 5.05
CA LYS A 27 2.16 -7.73 4.18
C LYS A 27 1.28 -8.83 4.78
N LYS A 28 1.88 -9.85 5.39
CA LYS A 28 1.12 -10.93 6.03
C LYS A 28 0.30 -10.39 7.20
N TYR A 29 0.92 -9.62 8.10
CA TYR A 29 0.23 -9.00 9.23
C TYR A 29 -0.96 -8.14 8.78
N LEU A 30 -0.72 -7.26 7.81
CA LEU A 30 -1.78 -6.40 7.27
C LEU A 30 -2.93 -7.20 6.66
N ASN A 31 -2.64 -8.25 5.87
CA ASN A 31 -3.70 -9.08 5.31
C ASN A 31 -4.48 -9.86 6.37
N ASP A 32 -3.82 -10.33 7.43
CA ASP A 32 -4.48 -11.03 8.54
C ASP A 32 -5.45 -10.06 9.27
N GLU A 33 -5.04 -8.82 9.54
CA GLU A 33 -5.92 -7.80 10.15
C GLU A 33 -7.05 -7.36 9.19
N LEU A 34 -6.73 -7.11 7.92
CA LEU A 34 -7.69 -6.67 6.92
C LEU A 34 -8.72 -7.74 6.56
N SER A 35 -8.40 -9.02 6.74
CA SER A 35 -9.34 -10.13 6.49
C SER A 35 -10.60 -10.04 7.34
N LYS A 36 -10.53 -9.40 8.52
CA LYS A 36 -11.67 -9.14 9.41
C LYS A 36 -12.74 -8.25 8.76
N TYR A 37 -12.33 -7.47 7.75
CA TYR A 37 -13.18 -6.58 6.96
C TYR A 37 -13.47 -7.12 5.56
N ASN A 38 -13.17 -8.40 5.31
CA ASN A 38 -13.21 -9.02 3.98
C ASN A 38 -12.32 -8.31 2.94
N MET A 39 -11.23 -7.71 3.40
CA MET A 39 -10.27 -6.98 2.57
C MET A 39 -8.90 -7.65 2.53
N SER A 40 -8.11 -7.25 1.55
CA SER A 40 -6.68 -7.49 1.46
C SER A 40 -5.94 -6.15 1.37
N LEU A 41 -4.61 -6.19 1.47
CA LEU A 41 -3.78 -4.98 1.36
C LEU A 41 -4.06 -4.17 0.07
N ILE A 42 -4.34 -4.85 -1.05
CA ILE A 42 -4.65 -4.16 -2.32
C ILE A 42 -5.91 -3.30 -2.21
N HIS A 43 -6.95 -3.80 -1.52
CA HIS A 43 -8.19 -3.06 -1.30
C HIS A 43 -7.96 -1.85 -0.41
N ALA A 44 -7.22 -2.03 0.69
CA ALA A 44 -6.88 -0.94 1.61
C ALA A 44 -6.05 0.16 0.92
N LEU A 45 -5.06 -0.23 0.10
CA LEU A 45 -4.27 0.74 -0.67
C LEU A 45 -5.10 1.51 -1.69
N CYS A 46 -6.06 0.85 -2.36
CA CYS A 46 -7.01 1.56 -3.23
C CYS A 46 -7.82 2.60 -2.45
N ILE A 47 -8.37 2.23 -1.28
CA ILE A 47 -9.15 3.15 -0.43
C ILE A 47 -8.29 4.35 -0.01
N ILE A 48 -7.06 4.12 0.45
CA ILE A 48 -6.15 5.19 0.88
C ILE A 48 -5.86 6.15 -0.28
N MET A 49 -5.51 5.63 -1.46
CA MET A 49 -5.22 6.48 -2.62
C MET A 49 -6.42 7.30 -3.07
N ILE A 50 -7.63 6.71 -3.02
CA ILE A 50 -8.87 7.44 -3.35
C ILE A 50 -9.14 8.53 -2.31
N HIS A 51 -8.84 8.27 -1.02
CA HIS A 51 -9.00 9.26 0.04
C HIS A 51 -8.08 10.47 -0.14
N GLU A 52 -6.86 10.23 -0.57
CA GLU A 52 -5.81 11.26 -0.71
C GLU A 52 -5.91 12.07 -2.02
N SER A 53 -6.85 11.71 -2.90
CA SER A 53 -6.97 12.32 -4.24
C SER A 53 -8.38 12.84 -4.48
N ASP A 54 -8.49 14.06 -5.01
CA ASP A 54 -9.79 14.64 -5.37
C ASP A 54 -10.39 14.00 -6.63
N GLU A 55 -9.55 13.67 -7.62
CA GLU A 55 -9.95 13.05 -8.89
C GLU A 55 -9.01 11.90 -9.24
N LEU A 56 -9.43 10.67 -8.95
CA LEU A 56 -8.63 9.49 -9.20
C LEU A 56 -9.45 8.46 -9.99
N ASN A 57 -8.85 7.91 -11.04
CA ASN A 57 -9.44 6.87 -11.86
C ASN A 57 -8.70 5.52 -11.72
N GLN A 58 -9.22 4.46 -12.34
CA GLN A 58 -8.60 3.13 -12.26
C GLN A 58 -7.19 3.05 -12.86
N LYS A 59 -6.89 3.90 -13.85
CA LYS A 59 -5.55 3.95 -14.44
C LYS A 59 -4.56 4.53 -13.42
N ASP A 60 -4.94 5.59 -12.73
CA ASP A 60 -4.11 6.22 -11.71
C ASP A 60 -3.80 5.23 -10.56
N LEU A 61 -4.78 4.41 -10.15
CA LEU A 61 -4.55 3.31 -9.19
C LEU A 61 -3.55 2.28 -9.73
N SER A 62 -3.67 1.88 -11.01
CA SER A 62 -2.77 0.91 -11.63
C SER A 62 -1.34 1.45 -11.68
N ASP A 63 -1.18 2.70 -12.08
CA ASP A 63 0.12 3.35 -12.21
C ASP A 63 0.75 3.61 -10.83
N GLY A 64 -0.02 4.17 -9.88
CA GLY A 64 0.47 4.51 -8.53
C GLY A 64 0.82 3.29 -7.68
N LEU A 65 0.07 2.20 -7.80
CA LEU A 65 0.33 0.96 -7.06
C LEU A 65 1.26 -0.01 -7.80
N HIS A 66 1.68 0.31 -9.02
CA HIS A 66 2.47 -0.57 -9.91
C HIS A 66 1.84 -1.97 -10.06
N LEU A 67 0.52 -2.01 -10.22
CA LEU A 67 -0.26 -3.23 -10.37
C LEU A 67 -0.88 -3.33 -11.75
N THR A 68 -1.19 -4.55 -12.18
CA THR A 68 -1.84 -4.77 -13.48
C THR A 68 -3.26 -4.21 -13.49
N LYS A 69 -3.70 -3.73 -14.66
CA LYS A 69 -5.09 -3.27 -14.87
C LYS A 69 -6.12 -4.31 -14.42
N SER A 70 -5.84 -5.60 -14.67
CA SER A 70 -6.73 -6.70 -14.27
C SER A 70 -6.85 -6.81 -12.74
N ALA A 71 -5.75 -6.68 -12.00
CA ALA A 71 -5.75 -6.72 -10.55
C ALA A 71 -6.54 -5.54 -9.96
N ILE A 72 -6.32 -4.33 -10.47
CA ILE A 72 -7.06 -3.14 -10.06
C ILE A 72 -8.55 -3.25 -10.42
N THR A 73 -8.90 -3.72 -11.62
CA THR A 73 -10.30 -3.89 -12.00
C THR A 73 -11.04 -4.83 -11.05
N LYS A 74 -10.41 -5.94 -10.64
CA LYS A 74 -11.00 -6.88 -9.68
C LYS A 74 -11.14 -6.24 -8.29
N ALA A 75 -10.13 -5.52 -7.83
CA ALA A 75 -10.15 -4.86 -6.53
C ALA A 75 -11.23 -3.76 -6.48
N VAL A 76 -11.27 -2.89 -7.48
CA VAL A 76 -12.27 -1.82 -7.59
C VAL A 76 -13.68 -2.38 -7.65
N LYS A 77 -13.91 -3.43 -8.48
CA LYS A 77 -15.22 -4.07 -8.55
C LYS A 77 -15.68 -4.59 -7.20
N LYS A 78 -14.80 -5.30 -6.47
CA LYS A 78 -15.15 -5.81 -5.14
C LYS A 78 -15.46 -4.67 -4.17
N LEU A 79 -14.66 -3.60 -4.15
CA LEU A 79 -14.89 -2.45 -3.29
C LEU A 79 -16.21 -1.74 -3.61
N GLU A 80 -16.57 -1.66 -4.88
CA GLU A 80 -17.84 -1.09 -5.36
C GLU A 80 -19.03 -1.98 -4.97
N ASP A 81 -18.94 -3.30 -5.23
CA ASP A 81 -19.98 -4.29 -4.91
C ASP A 81 -20.26 -4.34 -3.39
N GLU A 82 -19.24 -4.11 -2.56
CA GLU A 82 -19.35 -4.08 -1.09
C GLU A 82 -19.67 -2.68 -0.53
N GLY A 83 -19.81 -1.67 -1.38
CA GLY A 83 -20.21 -0.32 -0.99
C GLY A 83 -19.13 0.51 -0.27
N TRP A 84 -17.86 0.22 -0.50
CA TRP A 84 -16.74 1.02 0.02
C TRP A 84 -16.42 2.24 -0.84
N ILE A 85 -16.63 2.10 -2.13
CA ILE A 85 -16.40 3.14 -3.13
C ILE A 85 -17.59 3.23 -4.09
N LEU A 86 -17.65 4.33 -4.80
CA LEU A 86 -18.59 4.55 -5.90
C LEU A 86 -17.87 5.18 -7.10
N ARG A 87 -18.48 5.08 -8.26
CA ARG A 87 -18.02 5.75 -9.48
C ARG A 87 -18.91 6.95 -9.77
N GLU A 88 -18.25 8.08 -9.99
CA GLU A 88 -18.89 9.29 -10.47
C GLU A 88 -18.33 9.67 -11.83
N ARG A 89 -19.11 10.37 -12.62
CA ARG A 89 -18.59 10.99 -13.85
C ARG A 89 -17.75 12.20 -13.49
N SER A 90 -16.57 12.30 -14.10
CA SER A 90 -15.74 13.49 -13.93
C SER A 90 -16.50 14.73 -14.40
N ILE A 91 -16.36 15.83 -13.66
CA ILE A 91 -16.95 17.12 -14.01
C ILE A 91 -16.23 17.72 -15.21
N GLU A 92 -14.90 17.50 -15.30
CA GLU A 92 -14.05 18.06 -16.36
C GLU A 92 -14.23 17.31 -17.69
N ASP A 93 -14.27 15.97 -17.64
CA ASP A 93 -14.53 15.15 -18.82
C ASP A 93 -15.53 14.04 -18.52
N LYS A 94 -16.78 14.26 -18.97
CA LYS A 94 -17.91 13.31 -18.78
C LYS A 94 -17.69 11.92 -19.40
N ARG A 95 -16.61 11.70 -20.16
CA ARG A 95 -16.23 10.39 -20.73
C ARG A 95 -15.47 9.54 -19.73
N HIS A 96 -14.95 10.14 -18.65
CA HIS A 96 -14.17 9.46 -17.63
C HIS A 96 -14.95 9.32 -16.33
N PHE A 97 -14.70 8.20 -15.65
CA PHE A 97 -15.21 7.96 -14.31
C PHE A 97 -14.09 8.16 -13.30
N ILE A 98 -14.41 8.86 -12.23
CA ILE A 98 -13.59 8.99 -11.05
C ILE A 98 -14.11 8.08 -9.94
N LEU A 99 -13.21 7.68 -9.05
CA LEU A 99 -13.53 6.86 -7.89
C LEU A 99 -13.62 7.76 -6.66
N LYS A 100 -14.66 7.56 -5.87
CA LYS A 100 -14.90 8.29 -4.61
C LYS A 100 -15.16 7.30 -3.49
N LEU A 101 -14.78 7.67 -2.28
CA LEU A 101 -15.17 6.90 -1.10
C LEU A 101 -16.64 7.17 -0.75
N THR A 102 -17.33 6.12 -0.30
CA THR A 102 -18.58 6.27 0.43
C THR A 102 -18.30 6.66 1.88
N ASP A 103 -19.33 6.94 2.69
CA ASP A 103 -19.17 7.14 4.14
C ASP A 103 -18.50 5.94 4.79
N LYS A 104 -18.88 4.71 4.40
CA LYS A 104 -18.25 3.47 4.84
C LYS A 104 -16.76 3.43 4.48
N GLY A 105 -16.38 3.87 3.28
CA GLY A 105 -14.99 3.96 2.85
C GLY A 105 -14.20 4.97 3.67
N ASN A 106 -14.79 6.14 3.95
CA ASN A 106 -14.17 7.16 4.78
C ASN A 106 -13.98 6.70 6.23
N ASP A 107 -14.96 6.00 6.79
CA ASP A 107 -14.90 5.44 8.16
C ASP A 107 -13.82 4.37 8.30
N PHE A 108 -13.34 3.79 7.20
CA PHE A 108 -12.27 2.80 7.21
C PHE A 108 -10.87 3.42 7.37
N ILE A 109 -10.68 4.69 7.01
CA ILE A 109 -9.36 5.36 7.08
C ILE A 109 -8.79 5.35 8.51
N PRO A 110 -9.51 5.77 9.57
CA PRO A 110 -9.00 5.66 10.94
C PRO A 110 -8.72 4.22 11.36
N ILE A 111 -9.49 3.24 10.90
CA ILE A 111 -9.25 1.82 11.18
C ILE A 111 -7.90 1.37 10.60
N MET A 112 -7.60 1.75 9.36
CA MET A 112 -6.33 1.42 8.72
C MET A 112 -5.15 2.06 9.46
N ASN A 113 -5.31 3.31 9.90
CA ASN A 113 -4.30 4.00 10.71
C ASN A 113 -4.05 3.28 12.05
N ASP A 114 -5.09 2.78 12.70
CA ASP A 114 -4.96 2.03 13.95
C ASP A 114 -4.29 0.67 13.74
N ILE A 115 -4.56 -0.02 12.64
CA ILE A 115 -3.87 -1.27 12.26
C ILE A 115 -2.36 -1.00 12.08
N ASN A 116 -1.98 0.07 11.40
CA ASN A 116 -0.58 0.44 11.22
C ASN A 116 0.09 0.80 12.55
N LYS A 117 -0.52 1.64 13.37
CA LYS A 117 0.01 2.02 14.69
C LYS A 117 0.19 0.82 15.61
N LYS A 118 -0.77 -0.11 15.58
CA LYS A 118 -0.67 -1.36 16.36
C LYS A 118 0.52 -2.19 15.91
N TRP A 119 0.72 -2.36 14.61
CA TRP A 119 1.86 -3.08 14.07
C TRP A 119 3.19 -2.44 14.45
N GLU A 120 3.30 -1.12 14.33
CA GLU A 120 4.49 -0.34 14.73
C GLU A 120 4.80 -0.52 16.22
N SER A 121 3.77 -0.46 17.06
CA SER A 121 3.89 -0.66 18.52
C SER A 121 4.32 -2.10 18.87
N GLU A 122 3.69 -3.11 18.26
CA GLU A 122 4.02 -4.52 18.50
C GLU A 122 5.44 -4.88 18.03
N MET A 123 5.95 -4.19 17.01
CA MET A 123 7.33 -4.34 16.55
C MET A 123 8.34 -3.59 17.44
N GLY A 124 7.90 -2.77 18.39
CA GLY A 124 8.79 -1.93 19.18
C GLY A 124 9.45 -0.80 18.37
N LEU A 125 8.80 -0.29 17.31
CA LEU A 125 9.38 0.75 16.47
C LEU A 125 9.79 1.98 17.29
N TYR A 126 9.01 2.32 18.32
CA TYR A 126 9.27 3.48 19.20
C TYR A 126 10.42 3.27 20.20
N GLU A 127 10.91 2.03 20.32
CA GLU A 127 12.06 1.66 21.14
C GLU A 127 13.38 1.74 20.37
N LEU A 128 13.30 1.90 19.04
CA LEU A 128 14.47 2.03 18.18
C LEU A 128 15.11 3.43 18.32
N ASP A 129 16.34 3.55 17.84
CA ASP A 129 17.03 4.84 17.77
C ASP A 129 16.17 5.91 17.09
N SER A 130 16.09 7.10 17.68
CA SER A 130 15.26 8.23 17.21
C SER A 130 15.59 8.64 15.75
N ASN A 131 16.79 8.34 15.28
CA ASN A 131 17.23 8.61 13.90
C ASN A 131 16.81 7.53 12.90
N PHE A 132 16.32 6.36 13.37
CA PHE A 132 15.98 5.25 12.48
C PHE A 132 15.02 5.66 11.36
N MET A 133 13.91 6.31 11.70
CA MET A 133 12.91 6.73 10.71
C MET A 133 13.48 7.76 9.73
N GLN A 134 14.35 8.65 10.20
CA GLN A 134 15.01 9.63 9.32
C GLN A 134 15.93 8.93 8.31
N ILE A 135 16.76 8.00 8.77
CA ILE A 135 17.66 7.23 7.91
C ILE A 135 16.86 6.37 6.91
N PHE A 136 15.80 5.72 7.38
CA PHE A 136 14.96 4.87 6.53
C PHE A 136 14.24 5.68 5.45
N ASN A 137 13.71 6.85 5.78
CA ASN A 137 13.12 7.79 4.82
C ASN A 137 14.14 8.28 3.79
N GLU A 138 15.36 8.61 4.22
CA GLU A 138 16.41 9.02 3.29
C GLU A 138 16.77 7.91 2.30
N LEU A 139 16.92 6.66 2.76
CA LEU A 139 17.15 5.50 1.90
C LEU A 139 15.99 5.27 0.93
N THR A 140 14.76 5.41 1.39
CA THR A 140 13.57 5.28 0.56
C THR A 140 13.54 6.33 -0.55
N ASN A 141 13.83 7.60 -0.24
CA ASN A 141 13.91 8.69 -1.23
C ASN A 141 15.03 8.46 -2.25
N ARG A 142 16.18 7.94 -1.81
CA ARG A 142 17.27 7.56 -2.73
C ARG A 142 16.85 6.44 -3.68
N ALA A 143 16.11 5.44 -3.19
CA ALA A 143 15.60 4.35 -4.03
C ALA A 143 14.59 4.85 -5.07
N ILE A 144 13.68 5.76 -4.71
CA ILE A 144 12.74 6.41 -5.63
C ILE A 144 13.52 7.16 -6.72
N ASN A 145 14.49 7.99 -6.35
CA ASN A 145 15.28 8.78 -7.29
C ASN A 145 16.10 7.91 -8.26
N LEU A 146 16.58 6.73 -7.83
CA LEU A 146 17.26 5.78 -8.70
C LEU A 146 16.34 5.26 -9.82
N ASN A 147 15.07 4.99 -9.50
CA ASN A 147 14.11 4.50 -10.48
C ASN A 147 13.70 5.62 -11.45
N LEU A 148 13.40 6.81 -10.96
CA LEU A 148 13.07 7.98 -11.80
C LEU A 148 14.17 8.30 -12.82
N LYS A 149 15.45 8.25 -12.39
CA LYS A 149 16.60 8.46 -13.30
C LYS A 149 16.72 7.39 -14.38
N LYS A 150 16.24 6.16 -14.12
CA LYS A 150 16.25 5.08 -15.13
C LYS A 150 15.13 5.25 -16.14
N GLU A 151 13.97 5.77 -15.71
CA GLU A 151 12.85 6.06 -16.59
C GLU A 151 13.18 7.19 -17.56
N MET A 152 13.76 8.29 -17.06
CA MET A 152 14.19 9.44 -17.88
C MET A 152 15.30 9.11 -18.92
N LYS A 153 15.99 7.97 -18.79
CA LYS A 153 17.01 7.55 -19.76
C LYS A 153 16.48 6.62 -20.84
N LYS A 154 15.19 6.25 -20.77
CA LYS A 154 14.55 5.36 -21.76
C LYS A 154 13.77 6.13 -22.82
N ASP A 155 13.53 7.42 -22.57
CA ASP A 155 12.97 8.39 -23.52
C ASP A 155 14.12 9.13 -24.24
#